data_2b506a023483c4f58dd3d5d6a5e31267
#
_entry.id   2b506a023483c4f58dd3d5d6a5e31267
#
_cell.length_a   1.000
_cell.length_b   1.000
_cell.length_c   1.000
_cell.angle_alpha   90.00
_cell.angle_beta   90.00
_cell.angle_gamma   90.00
#
_symmetry.space_group_name_H-M   'P 1'
#
loop_
_entity.id
_entity.type
_entity.pdbx_description
1 polymer ?
#
loop_
_entity_poly.entity_id
_entity_poly.type
_entity_poly.pdbx_seq_one_letter_code
_entity_poly.pdbx_strand_id
1 'polypeptide(L)'
;MYRLLILSILLIWGSAAAAQTPVLKESTFWQSEVERGDMPPIAARLPAEPLIVDLPAKGRSFGVQGGTMRTLVSRSKDVRQMVVYGYARLVGYDENYELKPDILSSYEIDDNRRFVFNLRPGHRWSNGAPFTSADFEYWWKHIANNKELSPTGPPEFMSVEGEYPEV
;
A
#
# COMPACT_ATOMS: atom_id res chain seq x y z
N MET A 1 -45.26 -43.30 30.90
CA MET A 1 -43.93 -43.39 30.23
C MET A 1 -43.63 -42.02 29.62
N TYR A 2 -42.93 -41.16 30.37
CA TYR A 2 -42.49 -39.83 29.88
C TYR A 2 -41.04 -39.96 29.41
N ARG A 3 -40.77 -39.69 28.13
CA ARG A 3 -39.42 -39.57 27.57
C ARG A 3 -38.96 -38.13 27.74
N LEU A 4 -37.97 -37.90 28.61
CA LEU A 4 -37.24 -36.65 28.71
C LEU A 4 -36.29 -36.55 27.48
N LEU A 5 -36.51 -35.54 26.63
CA LEU A 5 -35.56 -35.13 25.64
C LEU A 5 -34.59 -34.12 26.28
N ILE A 6 -33.35 -34.54 26.47
CA ILE A 6 -32.26 -33.66 26.92
C ILE A 6 -31.69 -32.96 25.66
N LEU A 7 -31.99 -31.67 25.55
CA LEU A 7 -31.43 -30.82 24.48
C LEU A 7 -30.06 -30.35 24.92
N SER A 8 -28.99 -30.95 24.38
CA SER A 8 -27.61 -30.51 24.63
C SER A 8 -27.29 -29.28 23.76
N ILE A 9 -27.25 -28.11 24.39
CA ILE A 9 -26.80 -26.88 23.73
C ILE A 9 -25.25 -26.91 23.72
N LEU A 10 -24.67 -27.18 22.57
CA LEU A 10 -23.24 -27.01 22.31
C LEU A 10 -22.94 -25.49 22.14
N LEU A 11 -22.39 -24.90 23.19
CA LEU A 11 -21.80 -23.56 23.16
C LEU A 11 -20.49 -23.63 22.36
N ILE A 12 -20.54 -23.25 21.09
CA ILE A 12 -19.33 -23.05 20.28
C ILE A 12 -18.71 -21.73 20.73
N TRP A 13 -17.70 -21.79 21.56
CA TRP A 13 -16.82 -20.66 21.83
C TRP A 13 -15.95 -20.43 20.61
N GLY A 14 -16.35 -19.51 19.76
CA GLY A 14 -15.50 -18.98 18.71
C GLY A 14 -14.38 -18.20 19.37
N SER A 15 -13.18 -18.76 19.41
CA SER A 15 -11.97 -18.01 19.76
C SER A 15 -11.76 -16.96 18.68
N ALA A 16 -12.09 -15.71 18.95
CA ALA A 16 -11.63 -14.59 18.15
C ALA A 16 -10.10 -14.57 18.28
N ALA A 17 -9.41 -14.98 17.24
CA ALA A 17 -7.97 -14.79 17.15
C ALA A 17 -7.73 -13.27 17.18
N ALA A 18 -7.24 -12.75 18.30
CA ALA A 18 -6.79 -11.38 18.39
C ALA A 18 -5.67 -11.21 17.38
N ALA A 19 -5.87 -10.35 16.39
CA ALA A 19 -4.83 -9.98 15.46
C ALA A 19 -3.67 -9.37 16.28
N GLN A 20 -2.53 -10.05 16.28
CA GLN A 20 -1.36 -9.57 16.98
C GLN A 20 -0.89 -8.30 16.28
N THR A 21 -0.88 -7.18 17.00
CA THR A 21 -0.28 -5.94 16.50
C THR A 21 1.19 -6.22 16.18
N PRO A 22 1.65 -5.96 14.96
CA PRO A 22 3.03 -6.23 14.58
C PRO A 22 3.99 -5.40 15.43
N VAL A 23 5.03 -6.04 15.95
CA VAL A 23 6.09 -5.33 16.67
C VAL A 23 6.94 -4.58 15.66
N LEU A 24 6.77 -3.26 15.60
CA LEU A 24 7.56 -2.39 14.76
C LEU A 24 8.97 -2.27 15.34
N LYS A 25 9.97 -2.56 14.51
CA LYS A 25 11.38 -2.44 14.88
C LYS A 25 12.04 -1.39 13.99
N GLU A 26 12.67 -0.40 14.63
CA GLU A 26 13.45 0.62 13.91
C GLU A 26 14.60 -0.01 13.13
N SER A 27 14.85 0.51 11.92
CA SER A 27 16.03 0.15 11.15
C SER A 27 17.30 0.61 11.87
N THR A 28 18.30 -0.26 11.98
CA THR A 28 19.61 0.10 12.53
C THR A 28 20.28 1.23 11.74
N PHE A 29 19.90 1.38 10.46
CA PHE A 29 20.41 2.45 9.60
C PHE A 29 19.90 3.85 10.03
N TRP A 30 18.68 3.94 10.57
CA TRP A 30 18.06 5.21 10.98
C TRP A 30 18.02 5.43 12.47
N GLN A 31 18.54 4.49 13.25
CA GLN A 31 18.44 4.54 14.70
C GLN A 31 19.08 5.80 15.29
N SER A 32 20.24 6.23 14.78
CA SER A 32 20.94 7.42 15.26
C SER A 32 20.19 8.72 14.96
N GLU A 33 19.51 8.82 13.82
CA GLU A 33 18.67 9.95 13.43
C GLU A 33 17.43 10.06 14.32
N VAL A 34 16.82 8.93 14.63
CA VAL A 34 15.66 8.86 15.53
C VAL A 34 16.06 9.23 16.95
N GLU A 35 17.20 8.73 17.46
CA GLU A 35 17.72 9.05 18.80
C GLU A 35 18.07 10.54 18.96
N ARG A 36 18.57 11.18 17.90
CA ARG A 36 18.84 12.63 17.89
C ARG A 36 17.59 13.50 17.70
N GLY A 37 16.45 12.89 17.33
CA GLY A 37 15.23 13.62 17.02
C GLY A 37 15.20 14.23 15.60
N ASP A 38 16.18 13.91 14.76
CA ASP A 38 16.25 14.37 13.37
C ASP A 38 15.20 13.66 12.48
N MET A 39 14.72 12.50 12.94
CA MET A 39 13.70 11.71 12.28
C MET A 39 12.65 11.23 13.28
N PRO A 40 11.35 11.27 12.95
CA PRO A 40 10.30 10.67 13.79
C PRO A 40 10.49 9.16 13.94
N PRO A 41 10.07 8.54 15.05
CA PRO A 41 10.15 7.10 15.24
C PRO A 41 9.29 6.36 14.20
N ILE A 42 9.62 5.09 13.94
CA ILE A 42 8.96 4.26 12.90
C ILE A 42 7.44 4.26 13.02
N ALA A 43 6.88 4.22 14.23
CA ALA A 43 5.43 4.23 14.46
C ALA A 43 4.75 5.52 13.96
N ALA A 44 5.47 6.64 13.89
CA ALA A 44 4.95 7.90 13.36
C ALA A 44 5.13 8.05 11.84
N ARG A 45 5.94 7.18 11.23
CA ARG A 45 6.25 7.21 9.79
C ARG A 45 5.45 6.19 8.98
N LEU A 46 5.00 5.11 9.61
CA LEU A 46 4.18 4.09 8.96
C LEU A 46 2.69 4.45 9.02
N PRO A 47 1.87 3.98 8.08
CA PRO A 47 0.42 4.07 8.19
C PRO A 47 -0.08 3.30 9.43
N ALA A 48 -1.29 3.62 9.88
CA ALA A 48 -1.89 2.96 11.05
C ALA A 48 -2.04 1.44 10.84
N GLU A 49 -2.32 1.04 9.61
CA GLU A 49 -2.46 -0.36 9.18
C GLU A 49 -1.50 -0.64 8.01
N PRO A 50 -0.20 -0.86 8.27
CA PRO A 50 0.75 -1.12 7.20
C PRO A 50 0.49 -2.47 6.52
N LEU A 51 0.84 -2.58 5.24
CA LEU A 51 0.88 -3.88 4.57
C LEU A 51 1.98 -4.75 5.20
N ILE A 52 1.58 -5.90 5.72
CA ILE A 52 2.49 -6.88 6.29
C ILE A 52 2.59 -8.06 5.34
N VAL A 53 3.81 -8.35 4.90
CA VAL A 53 4.09 -9.53 4.07
C VAL A 53 4.60 -10.66 4.94
N ASP A 54 3.85 -11.75 5.02
CA ASP A 54 4.27 -12.97 5.71
C ASP A 54 5.24 -13.75 4.83
N LEU A 55 6.53 -13.45 4.97
CA LEU A 55 7.59 -14.12 4.23
C LEU A 55 7.73 -15.60 4.59
N PRO A 56 7.68 -16.02 5.88
CA PRO A 56 7.70 -17.44 6.27
C PRO A 56 6.58 -18.25 5.63
N ALA A 57 5.35 -17.77 5.61
CA ALA A 57 4.24 -18.44 4.94
C ALA A 57 4.46 -18.64 3.45
N LYS A 58 5.30 -17.80 2.82
CA LYS A 58 5.72 -17.90 1.43
C LYS A 58 7.01 -18.73 1.22
N GLY A 59 7.48 -19.44 2.24
CA GLY A 59 8.72 -20.22 2.19
C GLY A 59 9.98 -19.34 2.06
N ARG A 60 9.90 -18.07 2.43
CA ARG A 60 11.01 -17.10 2.38
C ARG A 60 11.46 -16.75 3.79
N SER A 61 12.71 -16.33 3.93
CA SER A 61 13.26 -15.80 5.19
C SER A 61 13.32 -14.27 5.16
N PHE A 62 13.32 -13.67 6.35
CA PHE A 62 13.58 -12.25 6.49
C PHE A 62 15.01 -11.92 6.03
N GLY A 63 15.16 -10.79 5.34
CA GLY A 63 16.47 -10.26 4.98
C GLY A 63 17.20 -9.69 6.18
N VAL A 64 18.50 -9.50 6.01
CA VAL A 64 19.35 -8.75 6.94
C VAL A 64 19.47 -7.33 6.41
N GLN A 65 19.24 -6.34 7.29
CA GLN A 65 19.36 -4.93 6.91
C GLN A 65 20.82 -4.56 6.59
N GLY A 66 21.00 -3.70 5.60
CA GLY A 66 22.31 -3.23 5.17
C GLY A 66 22.79 -3.89 3.87
N GLY A 67 24.07 -3.78 3.61
CA GLY A 67 24.69 -4.27 2.38
C GLY A 67 24.48 -3.34 1.18
N THR A 68 24.93 -3.78 0.02
CA THR A 68 24.87 -3.03 -1.24
C THR A 68 24.38 -3.95 -2.35
N MET A 69 23.26 -3.60 -2.98
CA MET A 69 22.82 -4.25 -4.20
C MET A 69 23.57 -3.64 -5.39
N ARG A 70 24.22 -4.49 -6.20
CA ARG A 70 24.89 -4.09 -7.43
C ARG A 70 24.19 -4.73 -8.60
N THR A 71 23.87 -3.93 -9.62
CA THR A 71 23.25 -4.42 -10.84
C THR A 71 23.91 -3.78 -12.06
N LEU A 72 23.79 -4.43 -13.20
CA LEU A 72 24.26 -3.91 -14.48
C LEU A 72 23.05 -3.34 -15.24
N VAL A 73 23.23 -2.17 -15.82
CA VAL A 73 22.28 -1.55 -16.73
C VAL A 73 22.98 -1.20 -18.03
N SER A 74 22.29 -1.31 -19.17
CA SER A 74 22.91 -1.07 -20.47
C SER A 74 23.11 0.42 -20.75
N ARG A 75 22.30 1.28 -20.17
CA ARG A 75 22.36 2.75 -20.35
C ARG A 75 22.05 3.45 -19.02
N SER A 76 22.60 4.63 -18.82
CA SER A 76 22.37 5.43 -17.61
C SER A 76 20.90 5.72 -17.34
N LYS A 77 20.08 5.88 -18.38
CA LYS A 77 18.62 6.09 -18.24
C LYS A 77 17.88 4.87 -17.69
N ASP A 78 18.46 3.67 -17.78
CA ASP A 78 17.81 2.44 -17.32
C ASP A 78 17.78 2.35 -15.79
N VAL A 79 18.46 3.26 -15.08
CA VAL A 79 18.31 3.45 -13.63
C VAL A 79 16.85 3.69 -13.22
N ARG A 80 16.02 4.22 -14.12
CA ARG A 80 14.57 4.39 -13.90
C ARG A 80 13.84 3.07 -13.63
N GLN A 81 14.38 1.94 -14.08
CA GLN A 81 13.81 0.62 -13.80
C GLN A 81 13.91 0.25 -12.33
N MET A 82 14.81 0.89 -11.57
CA MET A 82 14.95 0.69 -10.13
C MET A 82 13.71 1.15 -9.35
N VAL A 83 12.85 1.96 -9.94
CA VAL A 83 11.55 2.32 -9.36
C VAL A 83 10.70 1.08 -9.01
N VAL A 84 10.88 -0.03 -9.74
CA VAL A 84 10.19 -1.30 -9.47
C VAL A 84 10.50 -1.82 -8.06
N TYR A 85 11.68 -1.52 -7.53
CA TYR A 85 12.14 -2.01 -6.23
C TYR A 85 11.98 -1.00 -5.09
N GLY A 86 11.88 0.29 -5.40
CA GLY A 86 11.99 1.36 -4.41
C GLY A 86 10.72 2.17 -4.16
N TYR A 87 9.72 2.09 -5.01
CA TYR A 87 8.51 2.89 -4.87
C TYR A 87 7.30 2.04 -4.46
N ALA A 88 6.58 2.51 -3.45
CA ALA A 88 5.26 2.01 -3.12
C ALA A 88 4.26 2.40 -4.23
N ARG A 89 3.24 1.57 -4.43
CA ARG A 89 2.23 1.72 -5.48
C ARG A 89 0.84 1.57 -4.89
N LEU A 90 -0.17 2.03 -5.60
CA LEU A 90 -1.56 1.77 -5.19
C LEU A 90 -1.83 0.29 -5.15
N VAL A 91 -1.43 -0.43 -6.21
CA VAL A 91 -1.52 -1.89 -6.35
C VAL A 91 -0.20 -2.43 -6.89
N GLY A 92 0.11 -3.68 -6.60
CA GLY A 92 1.25 -4.41 -7.17
C GLY A 92 0.84 -5.78 -7.65
N TYR A 93 1.73 -6.49 -8.34
CA TYR A 93 1.53 -7.90 -8.69
C TYR A 93 2.21 -8.80 -7.67
N ASP A 94 1.53 -9.87 -7.30
CA ASP A 94 2.15 -10.95 -6.54
C ASP A 94 2.94 -11.91 -7.46
N GLU A 95 3.47 -12.99 -6.89
CA GLU A 95 4.22 -14.03 -7.61
C GLU A 95 3.40 -14.82 -8.65
N ASN A 96 2.07 -14.72 -8.60
CA ASN A 96 1.14 -15.35 -9.55
C ASN A 96 0.63 -14.36 -10.60
N TYR A 97 1.19 -13.14 -10.63
CA TYR A 97 0.71 -12.05 -11.48
C TYR A 97 -0.72 -11.58 -11.17
N GLU A 98 -1.20 -11.81 -9.94
CA GLU A 98 -2.46 -11.27 -9.48
C GLU A 98 -2.27 -9.88 -8.87
N LEU A 99 -3.17 -8.95 -9.20
CA LEU A 99 -3.16 -7.61 -8.62
C LEU A 99 -3.52 -7.69 -7.13
N LYS A 100 -2.66 -7.12 -6.30
CA LYS A 100 -2.84 -7.02 -4.85
C LYS A 100 -2.76 -5.55 -4.41
N PRO A 101 -3.58 -5.15 -3.43
CA PRO A 101 -3.46 -3.84 -2.81
C PRO A 101 -2.08 -3.67 -2.14
N ASP A 102 -1.50 -2.45 -2.25
CA ASP A 102 -0.26 -2.05 -1.55
C ASP A 102 -0.55 -0.81 -0.69
N ILE A 103 -0.51 0.41 -1.24
CA ILE A 103 -0.99 1.62 -0.55
C ILE A 103 -2.50 1.56 -0.31
N LEU A 104 -3.24 0.92 -1.22
CA LEU A 104 -4.65 0.63 -1.01
C LEU A 104 -4.83 -0.44 0.06
N SER A 105 -5.90 -0.34 0.85
CA SER A 105 -6.42 -1.44 1.68
C SER A 105 -7.28 -2.39 0.85
N SER A 106 -8.04 -1.85 -0.10
CA SER A 106 -8.85 -2.60 -1.04
C SER A 106 -9.13 -1.78 -2.30
N TYR A 107 -9.58 -2.46 -3.35
CA TYR A 107 -10.13 -1.83 -4.53
C TYR A 107 -11.31 -2.63 -5.05
N GLU A 108 -12.22 -1.94 -5.74
CA GLU A 108 -13.36 -2.53 -6.42
C GLU A 108 -13.37 -2.05 -7.86
N ILE A 109 -13.71 -2.93 -8.78
CA ILE A 109 -13.85 -2.63 -10.21
C ILE A 109 -15.21 -3.10 -10.65
N ASP A 110 -16.04 -2.16 -11.13
CA ASP A 110 -17.37 -2.44 -11.64
C ASP A 110 -17.39 -2.15 -13.15
N ASP A 111 -17.72 -3.18 -13.92
CA ASP A 111 -17.84 -3.17 -15.40
C ASP A 111 -16.63 -2.51 -16.13
N ASN A 112 -15.44 -2.57 -15.54
CA ASN A 112 -14.23 -1.89 -16.02
C ASN A 112 -14.38 -0.39 -16.28
N ARG A 113 -15.38 0.24 -15.66
CA ARG A 113 -15.69 1.67 -15.80
C ARG A 113 -15.59 2.41 -14.49
N ARG A 114 -16.03 1.79 -13.41
CA ARG A 114 -15.97 2.38 -12.07
C ARG A 114 -14.91 1.69 -11.25
N PHE A 115 -13.99 2.49 -10.71
CA PHE A 115 -12.91 2.03 -9.87
C PHE A 115 -13.05 2.71 -8.50
N VAL A 116 -13.19 1.93 -7.44
CA VAL A 116 -13.22 2.43 -6.07
C VAL A 116 -11.93 2.00 -5.37
N PHE A 117 -11.16 2.97 -4.89
CA PHE A 117 -9.88 2.76 -4.24
C PHE A 117 -9.95 3.21 -2.79
N ASN A 118 -9.76 2.28 -1.87
CA ASN A 118 -9.70 2.57 -0.44
C ASN A 118 -8.24 2.64 0.00
N LEU A 119 -7.78 3.84 0.35
CA LEU A 119 -6.43 4.04 0.88
C LEU A 119 -6.31 3.43 2.28
N ARG A 120 -5.14 2.86 2.60
CA ARG A 120 -4.83 2.49 3.99
C ARG A 120 -4.78 3.75 4.84
N PRO A 121 -5.41 3.73 6.03
CA PRO A 121 -5.42 4.92 6.89
C PRO A 121 -4.02 5.25 7.40
N GLY A 122 -3.71 6.54 7.46
CA GLY A 122 -2.51 7.06 8.10
C GLY A 122 -1.27 7.14 7.23
N HIS A 123 -1.38 6.99 5.91
CA HIS A 123 -0.28 7.33 4.99
C HIS A 123 0.07 8.82 5.11
N ARG A 124 1.37 9.11 4.95
CA ARG A 124 1.91 10.47 5.04
C ARG A 124 2.92 10.74 3.93
N TRP A 125 2.98 12.00 3.53
CA TRP A 125 4.08 12.53 2.74
C TRP A 125 5.37 12.59 3.56
N SER A 126 6.51 12.74 2.90
CA SER A 126 7.83 12.83 3.56
C SER A 126 7.96 14.00 4.55
N ASN A 127 7.15 15.05 4.39
CA ASN A 127 7.07 16.18 5.32
C ASN A 127 6.12 15.96 6.50
N GLY A 128 5.50 14.77 6.60
CA GLY A 128 4.56 14.40 7.64
C GLY A 128 3.10 14.78 7.39
N ALA A 129 2.79 15.52 6.31
CA ALA A 129 1.41 15.81 5.94
C ALA A 129 0.64 14.53 5.60
N PRO A 130 -0.68 14.44 5.90
CA PRO A 130 -1.48 13.31 5.51
C PRO A 130 -1.51 13.13 3.99
N PHE A 131 -1.42 11.87 3.54
CA PHE A 131 -1.65 11.47 2.15
C PHE A 131 -3.07 10.90 2.05
N THR A 132 -3.92 11.53 1.25
CA THR A 132 -5.36 11.25 1.18
C THR A 132 -5.90 11.29 -0.24
N SER A 133 -7.17 10.95 -0.43
CA SER A 133 -7.85 11.10 -1.72
C SER A 133 -7.88 12.54 -2.24
N ALA A 134 -7.82 13.53 -1.35
CA ALA A 134 -7.74 14.95 -1.74
C ALA A 134 -6.50 15.27 -2.57
N ASP A 135 -5.39 14.54 -2.38
CA ASP A 135 -4.17 14.72 -3.19
C ASP A 135 -4.40 14.30 -4.65
N PHE A 136 -5.18 13.24 -4.88
CA PHE A 136 -5.57 12.78 -6.23
C PHE A 136 -6.53 13.76 -6.88
N GLU A 137 -7.54 14.22 -6.13
CA GLU A 137 -8.49 15.24 -6.60
C GLU A 137 -7.76 16.53 -6.97
N TYR A 138 -6.82 16.98 -6.12
CA TYR A 138 -6.00 18.15 -6.40
C TYR A 138 -5.20 17.99 -7.69
N TRP A 139 -4.52 16.85 -7.84
CA TRP A 139 -3.75 16.58 -9.06
C TRP A 139 -4.64 16.57 -10.30
N TRP A 140 -5.80 15.93 -10.22
CA TRP A 140 -6.74 15.86 -11.32
C TRP A 140 -7.25 17.23 -11.75
N LYS A 141 -7.73 18.02 -10.78
CA LYS A 141 -8.34 19.34 -11.04
C LYS A 141 -7.32 20.41 -11.43
N HIS A 142 -6.17 20.43 -10.73
CA HIS A 142 -5.25 21.58 -10.81
C HIS A 142 -3.99 21.31 -11.61
N ILE A 143 -3.64 20.05 -11.87
CA ILE A 143 -2.44 19.68 -12.63
C ILE A 143 -2.82 19.04 -13.97
N ALA A 144 -3.52 17.90 -13.95
CA ALA A 144 -3.80 17.12 -15.16
C ALA A 144 -4.71 17.88 -16.13
N ASN A 145 -5.70 18.60 -15.63
CA ASN A 145 -6.64 19.41 -16.42
C ASN A 145 -6.22 20.89 -16.58
N ASN A 146 -5.06 21.28 -16.06
CA ASN A 146 -4.55 22.63 -16.21
C ASN A 146 -3.76 22.74 -17.53
N LYS A 147 -4.24 23.52 -18.48
CA LYS A 147 -3.62 23.66 -19.81
C LYS A 147 -2.25 24.34 -19.80
N GLU A 148 -1.94 25.11 -18.77
CA GLU A 148 -0.60 25.72 -18.62
C GLU A 148 0.42 24.70 -18.11
N LEU A 149 0.02 23.82 -17.17
CA LEU A 149 0.88 22.80 -16.59
C LEU A 149 0.88 21.50 -17.42
N SER A 150 -0.24 21.16 -18.00
CA SER A 150 -0.46 19.97 -18.83
C SER A 150 -1.06 20.37 -20.18
N PRO A 151 -0.27 20.94 -21.11
CA PRO A 151 -0.77 21.44 -22.39
C PRO A 151 -1.47 20.39 -23.24
N THR A 152 -1.08 19.12 -23.12
CA THR A 152 -1.69 17.98 -23.81
C THR A 152 -2.89 17.38 -23.08
N GLY A 153 -3.26 17.92 -21.91
CA GLY A 153 -4.31 17.39 -21.06
C GLY A 153 -3.88 16.20 -20.19
N PRO A 154 -4.83 15.51 -19.56
CA PRO A 154 -4.60 14.30 -18.79
C PRO A 154 -3.93 13.20 -19.62
N PRO A 155 -3.24 12.23 -18.98
CA PRO A 155 -2.60 11.13 -19.69
C PRO A 155 -3.59 10.33 -20.56
N GLU A 156 -3.26 10.11 -21.81
CA GLU A 156 -4.13 9.46 -22.80
C GLU A 156 -4.58 8.04 -22.36
N PHE A 157 -3.71 7.31 -21.63
CA PHE A 157 -4.04 5.98 -21.12
C PHE A 157 -5.18 5.98 -20.08
N MET A 158 -5.58 7.16 -19.58
CA MET A 158 -6.74 7.31 -18.68
C MET A 158 -8.04 7.57 -19.44
N SER A 159 -8.00 7.73 -20.75
CA SER A 159 -9.20 7.92 -21.56
C SER A 159 -9.73 6.62 -22.13
N VAL A 160 -11.05 6.54 -22.29
CA VAL A 160 -11.74 5.48 -23.01
C VAL A 160 -12.57 6.15 -24.12
N GLU A 161 -12.28 5.83 -25.36
CA GLU A 161 -12.95 6.44 -26.54
C GLU A 161 -12.88 7.97 -26.56
N GLY A 162 -11.81 8.54 -25.99
CA GLY A 162 -11.59 9.99 -25.90
C GLY A 162 -12.25 10.67 -24.71
N GLU A 163 -13.02 9.95 -23.91
CA GLU A 163 -13.61 10.46 -22.68
C GLU A 163 -12.71 10.15 -21.47
N TYR A 164 -12.51 11.16 -20.64
CA TYR A 164 -11.73 11.03 -19.41
C TYR A 164 -12.61 10.73 -18.22
N PRO A 165 -12.05 10.05 -17.16
CA PRO A 165 -12.82 9.73 -15.97
C PRO A 165 -13.24 10.99 -15.19
N GLU A 166 -14.34 10.86 -14.46
CA GLU A 166 -14.70 11.76 -13.36
C GLU A 166 -13.98 11.29 -12.08
N VAL A 167 -13.44 12.21 -11.28
CA VAL A 167 -12.71 11.95 -10.03
C VAL A 167 -13.35 12.72 -8.88
#